data_be3ed4d06a2413e0246f3097d1075380
#
_entry.id   be3ed4d06a2413e0246f3097d1075380
#
_cell.length_a   1.000
_cell.length_b   1.000
_cell.length_c   1.000
_cell.angle_alpha   90.00
_cell.angle_beta   90.00
_cell.angle_gamma   90.00
#
_symmetry.space_group_name_H-M   'P 1'
#
loop_
_entity.id
_entity.type
_entity.pdbx_description
1 polymer ?
#
loop_
_entity_poly.entity_id
_entity_poly.type
_entity_poly.pdbx_seq_one_letter_code
_entity_poly.pdbx_strand_id
1 'polypeptide(L)'
;MTKKEEDFIGNFKGNREIISQFLVKTKEIKRTKNNKPYLELTLQDKTGQIKGRMFTKQTYKEFDNIEVNSVWNIVGKIQEFPVGSGKYNILIKKLHVSKKYEKDEFIRKIEHYDSHVKYLRNA
;
A
#
# COMPACT_ATOMS: atom_id res chain seq x y z
N MET A 1 -16.45 2.12 4.48
CA MET A 1 -15.87 3.48 4.33
C MET A 1 -15.19 3.56 2.98
N THR A 2 -15.47 4.60 2.23
CA THR A 2 -14.98 4.76 0.86
C THR A 2 -13.72 5.61 0.83
N LYS A 3 -12.74 5.21 0.04
CA LYS A 3 -11.53 6.03 -0.16
C LYS A 3 -11.90 7.31 -0.89
N LYS A 4 -11.22 8.41 -0.51
CA LYS A 4 -11.35 9.66 -1.25
C LYS A 4 -10.66 9.53 -2.60
N GLU A 5 -11.19 10.20 -3.60
CA GLU A 5 -10.66 10.16 -4.97
C GLU A 5 -9.17 10.47 -5.02
N GLU A 6 -8.75 11.50 -4.32
CA GLU A 6 -7.36 11.93 -4.29
C GLU A 6 -6.42 10.94 -3.59
N ASP A 7 -6.95 10.01 -2.80
CA ASP A 7 -6.17 9.04 -2.06
C ASP A 7 -5.91 7.75 -2.82
N PHE A 8 -6.48 7.61 -4.02
CA PHE A 8 -6.11 6.50 -4.87
C PHE A 8 -4.72 6.72 -5.45
N ILE A 9 -3.94 5.66 -5.48
CA ILE A 9 -2.53 5.74 -5.89
C ILE A 9 -2.36 6.40 -7.25
N GLY A 10 -3.22 6.07 -8.20
CA GLY A 10 -3.16 6.64 -9.54
C GLY A 10 -3.41 8.13 -9.60
N ASN A 11 -3.93 8.73 -8.53
CA ASN A 11 -4.26 10.15 -8.47
C ASN A 11 -3.29 10.94 -7.61
N PHE A 12 -2.22 10.34 -7.13
CA PHE A 12 -1.25 11.05 -6.29
C PHE A 12 -0.61 12.21 -7.06
N LYS A 13 -0.55 13.36 -6.42
CA LYS A 13 0.03 14.59 -6.97
C LYS A 13 0.82 15.28 -5.86
N GLY A 14 2.14 15.27 -5.98
CA GLY A 14 2.98 15.97 -5.01
C GLY A 14 2.95 15.38 -3.61
N ASN A 15 3.75 15.96 -2.76
CA ASN A 15 3.92 15.50 -1.38
C ASN A 15 2.80 16.02 -0.51
N ARG A 16 2.20 15.14 0.31
CA ARG A 16 1.19 15.55 1.29
C ARG A 16 0.98 14.47 2.33
N GLU A 17 0.36 14.83 3.43
CA GLU A 17 -0.09 13.87 4.42
C GLU A 17 -1.25 13.05 3.86
N ILE A 18 -1.36 11.80 4.30
CA ILE A 18 -2.45 10.94 3.88
C ILE A 18 -2.93 10.08 5.05
N ILE A 19 -4.24 9.91 5.11
CA ILE A 19 -4.89 8.95 5.99
C ILE A 19 -5.84 8.18 5.09
N SER A 20 -5.53 6.92 4.80
CA SER A 20 -6.35 6.16 3.89
C SER A 20 -6.12 4.66 4.09
N GLN A 21 -6.87 3.87 3.33
CA GLN A 21 -6.79 2.42 3.38
C GLN A 21 -6.05 1.88 2.17
N PHE A 22 -5.27 0.83 2.38
CA PHE A 22 -4.58 0.13 1.30
C PHE A 22 -4.53 -1.36 1.59
N LEU A 23 -4.52 -2.14 0.52
CA LEU A 23 -4.29 -3.57 0.63
C LEU A 23 -2.79 -3.79 0.72
N VAL A 24 -2.35 -4.59 1.69
CA VAL A 24 -0.94 -4.94 1.81
C VAL A 24 -0.69 -6.20 1.01
N LYS A 25 0.09 -6.08 -0.06
CA LYS A 25 0.40 -7.22 -0.94
C LYS A 25 1.64 -7.97 -0.49
N THR A 26 2.66 -7.25 -0.06
CA THR A 26 3.90 -7.87 0.41
C THR A 26 4.44 -7.11 1.61
N LYS A 27 5.25 -7.81 2.39
CA LYS A 27 5.96 -7.19 3.52
C LYS A 27 7.38 -7.71 3.54
N GLU A 28 8.33 -6.81 3.82
CA GLU A 28 9.74 -7.16 3.90
C GLU A 28 10.41 -6.34 4.99
N ILE A 29 11.47 -6.91 5.56
CA ILE A 29 12.35 -6.16 6.45
C ILE A 29 13.61 -5.87 5.65
N LYS A 30 13.93 -4.60 5.49
CA LYS A 30 15.13 -4.15 4.80
C LYS A 30 16.03 -3.41 5.77
N ARG A 31 17.23 -3.09 5.35
CA ARG A 31 18.18 -2.39 6.22
C ARG A 31 18.70 -1.14 5.55
N THR A 32 18.87 -0.09 6.36
CA THR A 32 19.47 1.16 5.91
C THR A 32 20.96 0.98 5.73
N LYS A 33 21.63 2.02 5.20
CA LYS A 33 23.11 2.03 5.09
C LYS A 33 23.77 1.81 6.44
N ASN A 34 23.14 2.27 7.52
CA ASN A 34 23.65 2.10 8.87
C ASN A 34 23.22 0.78 9.50
N ASN A 35 22.73 -0.14 8.68
CA ASN A 35 22.32 -1.48 9.09
C ASN A 35 21.17 -1.49 10.09
N LYS A 36 20.30 -0.48 10.03
CA LYS A 36 19.10 -0.43 10.86
C LYS A 36 17.92 -1.02 10.10
N PRO A 37 17.15 -1.92 10.71
CA PRO A 37 16.01 -2.51 10.01
C PRO A 37 14.87 -1.51 9.84
N TYR A 38 14.15 -1.64 8.73
CA TYR A 38 12.92 -0.91 8.52
C TYR A 38 11.96 -1.79 7.75
N LEU A 39 10.67 -1.45 7.83
CA LEU A 39 9.62 -2.22 7.19
C LEU A 39 9.33 -1.63 5.82
N GLU A 40 9.26 -2.50 4.80
CA GLU A 40 8.80 -2.07 3.48
C GLU A 40 7.61 -2.92 3.07
N LEU A 41 6.54 -2.25 2.68
CA LEU A 41 5.31 -2.87 2.24
C LEU A 41 5.04 -2.52 0.79
N THR A 42 4.43 -3.45 0.05
CA THR A 42 3.81 -3.11 -1.21
C THR A 42 2.34 -2.89 -0.92
N LEU A 43 1.87 -1.69 -1.18
CA LEU A 43 0.50 -1.26 -0.94
C LEU A 43 -0.24 -1.22 -2.27
N GLN A 44 -1.51 -1.59 -2.25
CA GLN A 44 -2.29 -1.66 -3.48
C GLN A 44 -3.69 -1.07 -3.30
N ASP A 45 -4.16 -0.43 -4.34
CA ASP A 45 -5.59 -0.18 -4.53
C ASP A 45 -5.91 -0.52 -5.99
N LYS A 46 -7.15 -0.27 -6.42
CA LYS A 46 -7.56 -0.64 -7.78
C LYS A 46 -6.81 0.13 -8.88
N THR A 47 -6.15 1.22 -8.54
CA THR A 47 -5.44 2.06 -9.51
C THR A 47 -3.96 1.73 -9.65
N GLY A 48 -3.37 0.98 -8.71
CA GLY A 48 -1.95 0.65 -8.81
C GLY A 48 -1.34 0.15 -7.53
N GLN A 49 -0.03 0.10 -7.50
CA GLN A 49 0.76 -0.32 -6.36
C GLN A 49 1.82 0.72 -6.06
N ILE A 50 2.22 0.78 -4.80
CA ILE A 50 3.19 1.74 -4.32
C ILE A 50 3.95 1.15 -3.13
N LYS A 51 5.17 1.58 -2.91
CA LYS A 51 5.92 1.16 -1.74
C LYS A 51 5.59 2.05 -0.55
N GLY A 52 5.44 1.41 0.61
CA GLY A 52 5.31 2.11 1.87
C GLY A 52 6.46 1.69 2.77
N ARG A 53 7.10 2.65 3.42
CA ARG A 53 8.22 2.38 4.32
C ARG A 53 7.94 2.91 5.70
N MET A 54 8.27 2.12 6.70
CA MET A 54 8.07 2.50 8.09
C MET A 54 9.36 2.32 8.86
N PHE A 55 9.85 3.42 9.44
CA PHE A 55 11.05 3.42 10.25
C PHE A 55 10.61 3.46 11.71
N THR A 56 10.81 2.38 12.41
CA THR A 56 10.35 2.23 13.80
C THR A 56 11.33 1.38 14.57
N LYS A 57 11.34 1.54 15.88
CA LYS A 57 12.16 0.69 16.75
C LYS A 57 11.56 -0.70 16.91
N GLN A 58 10.33 -0.90 16.43
CA GLN A 58 9.62 -2.17 16.57
C GLN A 58 9.35 -2.84 15.22
N THR A 59 10.34 -2.76 14.32
CA THR A 59 10.20 -3.26 12.96
C THR A 59 9.76 -4.73 12.92
N TYR A 60 10.38 -5.58 13.73
CA TYR A 60 10.06 -7.00 13.70
C TYR A 60 8.67 -7.29 14.25
N LYS A 61 8.26 -6.52 15.28
CA LYS A 61 6.92 -6.66 15.83
C LYS A 61 5.86 -6.26 14.83
N GLU A 62 6.08 -5.14 14.15
CA GLU A 62 5.17 -4.68 13.11
C GLU A 62 5.09 -5.68 11.96
N PHE A 63 6.25 -6.19 11.54
CA PHE A 63 6.30 -7.20 10.48
C PHE A 63 5.45 -8.42 10.84
N ASP A 64 5.59 -8.92 12.06
CA ASP A 64 4.86 -10.12 12.49
C ASP A 64 3.36 -9.87 12.58
N ASN A 65 2.95 -8.66 12.92
CA ASN A 65 1.54 -8.33 13.10
C ASN A 65 0.80 -8.10 11.79
N ILE A 66 1.50 -7.78 10.72
CA ILE A 66 0.88 -7.45 9.44
C ILE A 66 0.61 -8.74 8.65
N GLU A 67 -0.65 -8.93 8.26
CA GLU A 67 -1.01 -10.02 7.36
C GLU A 67 -1.08 -9.50 5.94
N VAL A 68 -0.38 -10.17 5.02
CA VAL A 68 -0.49 -9.82 3.60
C VAL A 68 -1.86 -10.19 3.09
N ASN A 69 -2.29 -9.51 2.03
CA ASN A 69 -3.61 -9.66 1.42
C ASN A 69 -4.75 -9.20 2.34
N SER A 70 -4.46 -8.33 3.27
CA SER A 70 -5.48 -7.69 4.11
C SER A 70 -5.38 -6.18 3.96
N VAL A 71 -6.48 -5.49 4.30
CA VAL A 71 -6.58 -4.04 4.16
C VAL A 71 -6.22 -3.38 5.47
N TRP A 72 -5.39 -2.34 5.38
CA TRP A 72 -4.90 -1.61 6.55
C TRP A 72 -5.16 -0.13 6.42
N ASN A 73 -5.48 0.50 7.55
CA ASN A 73 -5.55 1.95 7.65
C ASN A 73 -4.13 2.46 7.82
N ILE A 74 -3.73 3.41 6.99
CA ILE A 74 -2.37 3.93 6.97
C ILE A 74 -2.39 5.43 7.14
N VAL A 75 -1.61 5.91 8.10
CA VAL A 75 -1.35 7.33 8.31
C VAL A 75 0.10 7.56 7.93
N GLY A 76 0.33 8.50 7.02
CA GLY A 76 1.67 8.74 6.57
C GLY A 76 1.80 9.97 5.70
N LYS A 77 2.88 10.01 4.93
CA LYS A 77 3.17 11.11 4.03
C LYS A 77 3.52 10.58 2.66
N ILE A 78 2.84 11.08 1.64
CA ILE A 78 3.18 10.78 0.25
C ILE A 78 4.43 11.58 -0.10
N GLN A 79 5.40 10.91 -0.67
CA GLN A 79 6.66 11.54 -1.09
C GLN A 79 6.97 11.15 -2.52
N GLU A 80 7.39 12.14 -3.30
CA GLU A 80 7.89 11.90 -4.65
C GLU A 80 9.38 11.62 -4.55
N PHE A 81 9.83 10.50 -5.10
CA PHE A 81 11.23 10.15 -5.09
C PHE A 81 11.57 9.31 -6.31
N PRO A 82 12.57 9.71 -7.11
CA PRO A 82 13.31 10.99 -7.00
C PRO A 82 12.43 12.20 -7.28
N VAL A 83 12.83 13.34 -6.76
CA VAL A 83 12.08 14.59 -6.96
C VAL A 83 11.93 14.85 -8.47
N GLY A 84 10.70 15.16 -8.88
CA GLY A 84 10.39 15.44 -10.27
C GLY A 84 10.16 14.22 -11.14
N SER A 85 10.23 13.01 -10.57
CA SER A 85 10.09 11.76 -11.35
C SER A 85 8.63 11.35 -11.59
N GLY A 86 7.70 11.89 -10.84
CA GLY A 86 6.31 11.40 -10.85
C GLY A 86 6.13 10.07 -10.16
N LYS A 87 7.17 9.54 -9.51
CA LYS A 87 7.11 8.29 -8.76
C LYS A 87 6.97 8.59 -7.28
N TYR A 88 6.05 7.89 -6.63
CA TYR A 88 5.69 8.17 -5.24
C TYR A 88 5.90 6.96 -4.35
N ASN A 89 6.10 7.22 -3.06
CA ASN A 89 6.04 6.22 -2.01
C ASN A 89 5.36 6.86 -0.80
N ILE A 90 5.03 6.05 0.19
CA ILE A 90 4.42 6.55 1.42
C ILE A 90 5.39 6.28 2.56
N LEU A 91 5.72 7.34 3.30
CA LEU A 91 6.40 7.21 4.56
C LEU A 91 5.34 6.96 5.63
N ILE A 92 5.26 5.74 6.13
CA ILE A 92 4.21 5.32 7.03
C ILE A 92 4.55 5.74 8.45
N LYS A 93 3.62 6.42 9.10
CA LYS A 93 3.77 6.82 10.51
C LYS A 93 3.05 5.86 11.43
N LYS A 94 1.85 5.43 11.05
CA LYS A 94 1.03 4.51 11.82
C LYS A 94 0.24 3.61 10.88
N LEU A 95 -0.04 2.40 11.32
CA LEU A 95 -0.91 1.52 10.56
C LEU A 95 -1.67 0.60 11.50
N HIS A 96 -2.89 0.25 11.12
CA HIS A 96 -3.68 -0.71 11.87
C HIS A 96 -4.69 -1.36 10.92
N VAL A 97 -5.05 -2.58 11.22
CA VAL A 97 -5.93 -3.37 10.34
C VAL A 97 -7.28 -2.66 10.18
N SER A 98 -7.79 -2.69 8.95
CA SER A 98 -9.12 -2.16 8.67
C SER A 98 -10.11 -3.31 8.62
N LYS A 99 -11.24 -3.14 9.30
CA LYS A 99 -12.31 -4.13 9.32
C LYS A 99 -13.48 -3.76 8.42
N LYS A 100 -13.52 -2.51 7.97
CA LYS A 100 -14.59 -2.01 7.10
C LYS A 100 -14.00 -1.31 5.90
N TYR A 101 -14.26 -1.86 4.74
CA TYR A 101 -13.73 -1.30 3.49
C TYR A 101 -14.56 -1.82 2.32
N GLU A 102 -14.45 -1.12 1.20
CA GLU A 102 -15.07 -1.53 -0.05
C GLU A 102 -14.06 -2.36 -0.85
N LYS A 103 -14.33 -3.64 -0.99
CA LYS A 103 -13.41 -4.58 -1.60
C LYS A 103 -12.95 -4.14 -2.99
N ASP A 104 -13.87 -3.59 -3.78
CA ASP A 104 -13.58 -3.19 -5.15
C ASP A 104 -12.57 -2.06 -5.26
N GLU A 105 -12.31 -1.34 -4.17
CA GLU A 105 -11.33 -0.26 -4.17
C GLU A 105 -9.89 -0.76 -4.14
N PHE A 106 -9.67 -2.05 -3.85
CA PHE A 106 -8.34 -2.60 -3.61
C PHE A 106 -7.90 -3.62 -4.63
N ILE A 107 -8.82 -4.15 -5.42
CA ILE A 107 -8.53 -5.16 -6.42
C ILE A 107 -8.34 -4.49 -7.77
N ARG A 108 -7.20 -4.75 -8.41
CA ARG A 108 -6.93 -4.19 -9.72
C ARG A 108 -7.89 -4.80 -10.74
N LYS A 109 -8.48 -3.95 -11.55
CA LYS A 109 -9.47 -4.36 -12.52
C LYS A 109 -8.96 -5.43 -13.48
N ILE A 110 -7.71 -5.32 -13.90
CA ILE A 110 -7.10 -6.28 -14.81
C ILE A 110 -7.03 -7.68 -14.18
N GLU A 111 -6.63 -7.76 -12.92
CA GLU A 111 -6.55 -9.04 -12.21
C GLU A 111 -7.92 -9.69 -12.16
N HIS A 112 -8.92 -8.92 -11.82
CA HIS A 112 -10.27 -9.40 -11.74
C HIS A 112 -10.77 -9.85 -13.11
N TYR A 113 -10.51 -9.06 -14.14
CA TYR A 113 -10.90 -9.37 -15.49
C TYR A 113 -10.26 -10.66 -15.99
N ASP A 114 -8.95 -10.80 -15.79
CA ASP A 114 -8.24 -12.00 -16.23
C ASP A 114 -8.77 -13.26 -15.58
N SER A 115 -9.03 -13.22 -14.30
CA SER A 115 -9.61 -14.35 -13.60
C SER A 115 -10.94 -14.75 -14.19
N HIS A 116 -11.75 -13.76 -14.48
CA HIS A 116 -13.08 -13.98 -15.06
C HIS A 116 -12.97 -14.56 -16.47
N VAL A 117 -12.10 -14.00 -17.29
CA VAL A 117 -11.93 -14.46 -18.66
C VAL A 117 -11.42 -15.89 -18.71
N LYS A 118 -10.43 -16.20 -17.88
CA LYS A 118 -9.91 -17.57 -17.82
C LYS A 118 -11.00 -18.57 -17.47
N TYR A 119 -11.81 -18.20 -16.52
CA TYR A 119 -12.90 -19.03 -16.12
C TYR A 119 -13.87 -19.28 -17.29
N LEU A 120 -14.24 -18.25 -18.00
CA LEU A 120 -15.13 -18.37 -19.14
C LEU A 120 -14.55 -19.23 -20.25
N ARG A 121 -13.27 -19.11 -20.51
CA ARG A 121 -12.63 -19.91 -21.54
C ARG A 121 -12.56 -21.39 -21.18
N ASN A 122 -12.51 -21.67 -19.91
CA ASN A 122 -12.50 -23.04 -19.45
C ASN A 122 -13.88 -23.66 -19.40
N ALA A 123 -14.86 -22.82 -19.49
CA ALA A 123 -16.22 -23.27 -19.56
C ALA A 123 -16.61 -23.54 -21.01
#